data_281bf1a6f689e3494141dd78877bd36e
#
_entry.id   281bf1a6f689e3494141dd78877bd36e
#
_cell.length_a   1.000
_cell.length_b   1.000
_cell.length_c   1.000
_cell.angle_alpha   90.00
_cell.angle_beta   90.00
_cell.angle_gamma   90.00
#
_symmetry.space_group_name_H-M   'P 1'
#
loop_
_entity.id
_entity.type
_entity.pdbx_description
1 polymer ?
#
loop_
_entity_poly.entity_id
_entity_poly.type
_entity_poly.pdbx_seq_one_letter_code
_entity_poly.pdbx_strand_id
1 'polypeptide(L)'
;MKIVILDGYALNPGDLSYEPLRQFGELTIYDRTDTEDEAIARIGHSEIVLVNKLPVTERLLDACPSIRLICVQATGYNTVDCAACARRGIPVTNVPTYGTAAVAQFTFALMLELCHRVGHHDVLVHAGRWESCGSFCFWDTPQMELAGKTLGIVGFGRIGQAVANIARAFGMNVLSYSRTRRPEGEALARYVDLDTLLVQSDFVSLHCPLTPATAKLINADTLAKMKAGAILINTSRGGLVDEAAVKAALESGRLRAAAVDVVSEEPITAGNPLLTAPNCIITPHMAWAPLESRQRLLDCVVENIRCFLEGKPQNVVNM
;
A
#
# COMPACT_ATOMS: atom_id res chain seq x y z
N MET A 1 -8.95 -0.66 -32.20
CA MET A 1 -7.91 -1.40 -31.49
C MET A 1 -8.59 -2.39 -30.54
N LYS A 2 -7.89 -3.45 -30.13
CA LYS A 2 -8.39 -4.40 -29.13
C LYS A 2 -7.67 -4.16 -27.80
N ILE A 3 -8.46 -4.06 -26.76
CA ILE A 3 -8.00 -3.78 -25.39
C ILE A 3 -8.45 -4.92 -24.49
N VAL A 4 -7.56 -5.44 -23.67
CA VAL A 4 -7.89 -6.49 -22.70
C VAL A 4 -7.47 -6.09 -21.29
N ILE A 5 -8.34 -6.33 -20.31
CA ILE A 5 -8.07 -6.25 -18.88
C ILE A 5 -8.02 -7.67 -18.36
N LEU A 6 -6.90 -8.08 -17.74
CA LEU A 6 -6.68 -9.46 -17.33
C LEU A 6 -7.04 -9.75 -15.87
N ASP A 7 -7.06 -8.72 -15.01
CA ASP A 7 -7.32 -8.83 -13.58
C ASP A 7 -8.14 -7.62 -13.06
N GLY A 8 -9.28 -7.38 -13.74
CA GLY A 8 -10.11 -6.19 -13.55
C GLY A 8 -10.78 -6.07 -12.18
N TYR A 9 -11.07 -7.21 -11.53
CA TYR A 9 -11.80 -7.25 -10.26
C TYR A 9 -11.10 -6.45 -9.14
N ALA A 10 -9.77 -6.48 -9.09
CA ALA A 10 -9.01 -5.78 -8.06
C ALA A 10 -9.25 -4.25 -8.09
N LEU A 11 -9.36 -3.67 -9.29
CA LEU A 11 -9.67 -2.25 -9.46
C LEU A 11 -11.17 -1.98 -9.37
N ASN A 12 -11.98 -2.84 -9.95
CA ASN A 12 -13.42 -2.64 -10.07
C ASN A 12 -14.21 -3.90 -9.66
N PRO A 13 -14.55 -4.05 -8.38
CA PRO A 13 -15.40 -5.13 -7.92
C PRO A 13 -16.90 -4.95 -8.29
N GLY A 14 -17.24 -3.98 -9.13
CA GLY A 14 -18.60 -3.70 -9.60
C GLY A 14 -19.12 -2.31 -9.26
N ASP A 15 -18.30 -1.44 -8.69
CA ASP A 15 -18.67 -0.09 -8.23
C ASP A 15 -17.98 1.05 -9.04
N LEU A 16 -17.23 0.69 -10.10
CA LEU A 16 -16.66 1.60 -11.09
C LEU A 16 -17.11 1.23 -12.50
N SER A 17 -16.89 2.11 -13.46
CA SER A 17 -17.19 1.85 -14.87
C SER A 17 -15.93 1.89 -15.72
N TYR A 18 -15.67 0.80 -16.47
CA TYR A 18 -14.65 0.76 -17.52
C TYR A 18 -15.11 1.37 -18.85
N GLU A 19 -16.32 1.92 -18.92
CA GLU A 19 -16.89 2.50 -20.15
C GLU A 19 -15.97 3.55 -20.83
N PRO A 20 -15.23 4.40 -20.07
CA PRO A 20 -14.28 5.34 -20.67
C PRO A 20 -13.18 4.70 -21.53
N LEU A 21 -12.85 3.42 -21.34
CA LEU A 21 -11.87 2.72 -22.16
C LEU A 21 -12.41 2.31 -23.55
N ARG A 22 -13.73 2.16 -23.71
CA ARG A 22 -14.35 1.75 -24.99
C ARG A 22 -14.21 2.78 -26.10
N GLN A 23 -13.94 4.04 -25.77
CA GLN A 23 -13.66 5.07 -26.76
C GLN A 23 -12.41 4.78 -27.59
N PHE A 24 -11.51 3.93 -27.10
CA PHE A 24 -10.26 3.57 -27.78
C PHE A 24 -10.36 2.28 -28.59
N GLY A 25 -11.44 1.51 -28.47
CA GLY A 25 -11.64 0.27 -29.24
C GLY A 25 -12.50 -0.78 -28.54
N GLU A 26 -12.40 -2.00 -29.04
CA GLU A 26 -13.08 -3.16 -28.49
C GLU A 26 -12.44 -3.55 -27.15
N LEU A 27 -13.22 -3.54 -26.07
CA LEU A 27 -12.77 -3.83 -24.70
C LEU A 27 -13.28 -5.18 -24.22
N THR A 28 -12.36 -6.07 -23.88
CA THR A 28 -12.63 -7.34 -23.18
C THR A 28 -12.11 -7.25 -21.75
N ILE A 29 -12.93 -7.70 -20.79
CA ILE A 29 -12.60 -7.61 -19.36
C ILE A 29 -12.69 -9.01 -18.76
N TYR A 30 -11.62 -9.40 -18.05
CA TYR A 30 -11.59 -10.59 -17.22
C TYR A 30 -11.37 -10.15 -15.77
N ASP A 31 -12.19 -10.68 -14.87
CA ASP A 31 -12.10 -10.36 -13.43
C ASP A 31 -10.79 -10.85 -12.81
N ARG A 32 -10.40 -12.06 -13.18
CA ARG A 32 -9.16 -12.72 -12.70
C ARG A 32 -8.56 -13.55 -13.82
N THR A 33 -7.25 -13.65 -13.83
CA THR A 33 -6.45 -14.52 -14.69
C THR A 33 -5.39 -15.17 -13.82
N ASP A 34 -5.43 -16.50 -13.68
CA ASP A 34 -4.64 -17.18 -12.65
C ASP A 34 -3.31 -17.74 -13.19
N THR A 35 -3.23 -17.99 -14.50
CA THR A 35 -2.04 -18.58 -15.12
C THR A 35 -1.55 -17.78 -16.32
N GLU A 36 -0.27 -17.94 -16.63
CA GLU A 36 0.33 -17.30 -17.80
C GLU A 36 -0.28 -17.84 -19.12
N ASP A 37 -0.58 -19.16 -19.20
CA ASP A 37 -1.19 -19.77 -20.38
C ASP A 37 -2.59 -19.20 -20.63
N GLU A 38 -3.36 -18.98 -19.57
CA GLU A 38 -4.66 -18.34 -19.63
C GLU A 38 -4.52 -16.87 -20.07
N ALA A 39 -3.50 -16.15 -19.56
CA ALA A 39 -3.22 -14.78 -19.96
C ALA A 39 -2.89 -14.69 -21.46
N ILE A 40 -2.04 -15.56 -21.97
CA ILE A 40 -1.69 -15.65 -23.39
C ILE A 40 -2.95 -15.87 -24.25
N ALA A 41 -3.78 -16.84 -23.85
CA ALA A 41 -5.02 -17.15 -24.57
C ALA A 41 -6.00 -15.96 -24.59
N ARG A 42 -6.12 -15.23 -23.45
CA ARG A 42 -7.02 -14.08 -23.29
C ARG A 42 -6.53 -12.83 -24.01
N ILE A 43 -5.22 -12.61 -24.04
CA ILE A 43 -4.61 -11.50 -24.80
C ILE A 43 -4.90 -11.70 -26.30
N GLY A 44 -4.66 -12.90 -26.84
CA GLY A 44 -4.87 -13.20 -28.23
C GLY A 44 -4.21 -12.16 -29.17
N HIS A 45 -5.02 -11.38 -29.84
CA HIS A 45 -4.57 -10.29 -30.75
C HIS A 45 -4.80 -8.88 -30.16
N SER A 46 -4.91 -8.75 -28.86
CA SER A 46 -5.08 -7.44 -28.23
C SER A 46 -3.80 -6.60 -28.34
N GLU A 47 -3.97 -5.32 -28.59
CA GLU A 47 -2.87 -4.37 -28.77
C GLU A 47 -2.53 -3.62 -27.48
N ILE A 48 -3.52 -3.44 -26.60
CA ILE A 48 -3.37 -2.78 -25.29
C ILE A 48 -3.76 -3.79 -24.21
N VAL A 49 -2.85 -4.01 -23.27
CA VAL A 49 -3.03 -4.96 -22.18
C VAL A 49 -2.98 -4.22 -20.86
N LEU A 50 -4.04 -4.34 -20.06
CA LEU A 50 -4.12 -3.79 -18.71
C LEU A 50 -3.93 -4.92 -17.70
N VAL A 51 -3.00 -4.72 -16.75
CA VAL A 51 -2.67 -5.67 -15.69
C VAL A 51 -2.52 -4.96 -14.34
N ASN A 52 -2.78 -5.66 -13.25
CA ASN A 52 -2.49 -5.18 -11.91
C ASN A 52 -1.41 -6.05 -11.24
N LYS A 53 -1.68 -7.33 -11.03
CA LYS A 53 -0.80 -8.27 -10.32
C LYS A 53 -0.29 -9.42 -11.18
N LEU A 54 -0.89 -9.62 -12.35
CA LEU A 54 -0.48 -10.68 -13.26
C LEU A 54 0.96 -10.44 -13.75
N PRO A 55 1.86 -11.45 -13.68
CA PRO A 55 3.20 -11.34 -14.24
C PRO A 55 3.17 -11.21 -15.77
N VAL A 56 3.90 -10.26 -16.30
CA VAL A 56 4.17 -10.13 -17.74
C VAL A 56 5.62 -10.51 -17.97
N THR A 57 5.81 -11.73 -18.46
CA THR A 57 7.13 -12.33 -18.69
C THR A 57 7.56 -12.25 -20.14
N GLU A 58 8.81 -12.58 -20.43
CA GLU A 58 9.33 -12.66 -21.81
C GLU A 58 8.56 -13.70 -22.64
N ARG A 59 8.20 -14.86 -22.04
CA ARG A 59 7.39 -15.89 -22.70
C ARG A 59 6.03 -15.37 -23.16
N LEU A 60 5.34 -14.63 -22.29
CA LEU A 60 4.05 -14.00 -22.65
C LEU A 60 4.21 -13.02 -23.79
N LEU A 61 5.26 -12.19 -23.77
CA LEU A 61 5.52 -11.21 -24.81
C LEU A 61 5.83 -11.89 -26.17
N ASP A 62 6.55 -13.01 -26.17
CA ASP A 62 6.85 -13.78 -27.37
C ASP A 62 5.59 -14.43 -27.98
N ALA A 63 4.70 -14.90 -27.11
CA ALA A 63 3.43 -15.52 -27.52
C ALA A 63 2.39 -14.49 -28.01
N CYS A 64 2.51 -13.22 -27.63
CA CYS A 64 1.55 -12.15 -27.92
C CYS A 64 2.20 -10.97 -28.68
N PRO A 65 2.68 -11.15 -29.92
CA PRO A 65 3.42 -10.12 -30.66
C PRO A 65 2.56 -8.91 -31.08
N SER A 66 1.25 -8.96 -30.89
CA SER A 66 0.33 -7.85 -31.16
C SER A 66 0.36 -6.75 -30.09
N ILE A 67 0.97 -7.00 -28.93
CA ILE A 67 1.01 -6.03 -27.82
C ILE A 67 1.83 -4.80 -28.23
N ARG A 68 1.23 -3.62 -28.07
CA ARG A 68 1.83 -2.31 -28.35
C ARG A 68 1.96 -1.44 -27.11
N LEU A 69 1.15 -1.70 -26.08
CA LEU A 69 1.16 -0.96 -24.82
C LEU A 69 0.77 -1.90 -23.67
N ILE A 70 1.49 -1.80 -22.55
CA ILE A 70 1.11 -2.41 -21.28
C ILE A 70 0.81 -1.29 -20.28
N CYS A 71 -0.41 -1.31 -19.71
CA CYS A 71 -0.84 -0.39 -18.66
C CYS A 71 -0.91 -1.14 -17.33
N VAL A 72 -0.01 -0.82 -16.41
CA VAL A 72 -0.07 -1.35 -15.05
C VAL A 72 -1.04 -0.52 -14.23
N GLN A 73 -2.12 -1.14 -13.77
CA GLN A 73 -3.15 -0.53 -12.93
C GLN A 73 -2.67 -0.41 -11.46
N ALA A 74 -1.47 0.12 -11.27
CA ALA A 74 -0.84 0.31 -9.96
C ALA A 74 0.34 1.29 -10.06
N THR A 75 0.85 1.73 -8.91
CA THR A 75 2.14 2.46 -8.85
C THR A 75 3.32 1.50 -9.01
N GLY A 76 3.28 0.33 -8.35
CA GLY A 76 4.33 -0.70 -8.48
C GLY A 76 4.17 -1.50 -9.77
N TYR A 77 5.26 -1.71 -10.49
CA TYR A 77 5.29 -2.39 -11.80
C TYR A 77 6.28 -3.56 -11.85
N ASN A 78 6.70 -4.04 -10.70
CA ASN A 78 7.68 -5.14 -10.56
C ASN A 78 7.17 -6.50 -11.07
N THR A 79 5.90 -6.63 -11.41
CA THR A 79 5.30 -7.80 -12.06
C THR A 79 5.56 -7.84 -13.57
N VAL A 80 6.03 -6.75 -14.18
CA VAL A 80 6.30 -6.66 -15.61
C VAL A 80 7.80 -6.73 -15.88
N ASP A 81 8.21 -7.60 -16.80
CA ASP A 81 9.59 -7.59 -17.32
C ASP A 81 9.80 -6.36 -18.24
N CYS A 82 10.10 -5.24 -17.57
CA CYS A 82 10.34 -3.96 -18.24
C CYS A 82 11.50 -4.01 -19.24
N ALA A 83 12.52 -4.83 -18.98
CA ALA A 83 13.67 -4.97 -19.87
C ALA A 83 13.29 -5.71 -21.17
N ALA A 84 12.49 -6.78 -21.05
CA ALA A 84 11.97 -7.49 -22.21
C ALA A 84 11.01 -6.62 -23.05
N CYS A 85 10.15 -5.81 -22.40
CA CYS A 85 9.30 -4.85 -23.06
C CYS A 85 10.10 -3.78 -23.81
N ALA A 86 11.14 -3.22 -23.18
CA ALA A 86 12.00 -2.21 -23.82
C ALA A 86 12.72 -2.75 -25.06
N ARG A 87 13.24 -3.99 -25.00
CA ARG A 87 13.86 -4.64 -26.20
C ARG A 87 12.89 -4.78 -27.38
N ARG A 88 11.60 -4.86 -27.11
CA ARG A 88 10.52 -4.98 -28.13
C ARG A 88 9.90 -3.64 -28.52
N GLY A 89 10.38 -2.53 -27.93
CA GLY A 89 9.80 -1.20 -28.14
C GLY A 89 8.38 -1.05 -27.59
N ILE A 90 7.99 -1.88 -26.60
CA ILE A 90 6.67 -1.84 -25.98
C ILE A 90 6.75 -0.95 -24.74
N PRO A 91 6.10 0.24 -24.72
CA PRO A 91 6.03 1.06 -23.50
C PRO A 91 5.21 0.36 -22.42
N VAL A 92 5.71 0.47 -21.19
CA VAL A 92 5.01 0.07 -19.96
C VAL A 92 4.67 1.33 -19.20
N THR A 93 3.39 1.57 -18.95
CA THR A 93 2.93 2.73 -18.17
C THR A 93 2.41 2.29 -16.81
N ASN A 94 2.57 3.14 -15.80
CA ASN A 94 2.02 2.94 -14.46
C ASN A 94 1.15 4.13 -14.02
N VAL A 95 0.64 4.08 -12.78
CA VAL A 95 -0.14 5.17 -12.18
C VAL A 95 0.57 5.67 -10.91
N PRO A 96 1.34 6.76 -10.98
CA PRO A 96 2.29 7.10 -9.91
C PRO A 96 1.70 7.76 -8.66
N THR A 97 0.49 8.34 -8.69
CA THR A 97 0.06 9.26 -7.62
C THR A 97 -1.36 9.11 -7.09
N TYR A 98 -2.14 8.17 -7.57
CA TYR A 98 -3.58 8.04 -7.27
C TYR A 98 -3.93 7.81 -5.79
N GLY A 99 -3.08 7.06 -5.05
CA GLY A 99 -3.38 6.55 -3.71
C GLY A 99 -2.84 7.41 -2.55
N THR A 100 -2.20 8.56 -2.80
CA THR A 100 -1.48 9.31 -1.74
C THR A 100 -2.39 9.67 -0.57
N ALA A 101 -3.55 10.29 -0.83
CA ALA A 101 -4.50 10.68 0.23
C ALA A 101 -5.13 9.46 0.90
N ALA A 102 -5.51 8.43 0.11
CA ALA A 102 -6.12 7.21 0.61
C ALA A 102 -5.21 6.47 1.59
N VAL A 103 -3.93 6.25 1.22
CA VAL A 103 -2.96 5.56 2.09
C VAL A 103 -2.66 6.38 3.35
N ALA A 104 -2.56 7.71 3.24
CA ALA A 104 -2.37 8.56 4.41
C ALA A 104 -3.57 8.49 5.37
N GLN A 105 -4.79 8.56 4.85
CA GLN A 105 -6.02 8.39 5.63
C GLN A 105 -6.07 7.02 6.30
N PHE A 106 -5.77 5.95 5.56
CA PHE A 106 -5.82 4.58 6.08
C PHE A 106 -4.75 4.33 7.16
N THR A 107 -3.57 4.94 7.03
CA THR A 107 -2.54 4.93 8.08
C THR A 107 -3.12 5.47 9.40
N PHE A 108 -3.87 6.57 9.36
CA PHE A 108 -4.52 7.12 10.55
C PHE A 108 -5.72 6.30 11.02
N ALA A 109 -6.49 5.68 10.13
CA ALA A 109 -7.52 4.74 10.53
C ALA A 109 -6.96 3.59 11.37
N LEU A 110 -5.83 3.00 10.95
CA LEU A 110 -5.11 1.98 11.70
C LEU A 110 -4.56 2.51 13.04
N MET A 111 -3.96 3.72 13.04
CA MET A 111 -3.45 4.35 14.27
C MET A 111 -4.57 4.58 15.28
N LEU A 112 -5.70 5.14 14.85
CA LEU A 112 -6.83 5.44 15.73
C LEU A 112 -7.49 4.17 16.24
N GLU A 113 -7.59 3.11 15.42
CA GLU A 113 -8.10 1.81 15.88
C GLU A 113 -7.19 1.20 16.95
N LEU A 114 -5.86 1.29 16.79
CA LEU A 114 -4.92 0.84 17.84
C LEU A 114 -5.01 1.68 19.13
N CYS A 115 -5.34 2.97 19.01
CA CYS A 115 -5.48 3.86 20.16
C CYS A 115 -6.79 3.64 20.94
N HIS A 116 -7.89 3.39 20.23
CA HIS A 116 -9.23 3.45 20.80
C HIS A 116 -10.04 2.17 20.71
N ARG A 117 -9.69 1.25 19.80
CA ARG A 117 -10.44 -0.01 19.55
C ARG A 117 -11.94 0.23 19.40
N VAL A 118 -12.31 1.19 18.54
CA VAL A 118 -13.71 1.62 18.37
C VAL A 118 -14.60 0.46 17.95
N GLY A 119 -14.18 -0.34 16.97
CA GLY A 119 -14.95 -1.49 16.50
C GLY A 119 -15.15 -2.55 17.60
N HIS A 120 -14.13 -2.79 18.44
CA HIS A 120 -14.25 -3.70 19.58
C HIS A 120 -15.30 -3.22 20.61
N HIS A 121 -15.26 -1.94 20.97
CA HIS A 121 -16.20 -1.39 21.96
C HIS A 121 -17.62 -1.36 21.40
N ASP A 122 -17.81 -1.09 20.11
CA ASP A 122 -19.10 -1.18 19.43
C ASP A 122 -19.72 -2.59 19.56
N VAL A 123 -18.95 -3.63 19.24
CA VAL A 123 -19.37 -5.03 19.39
C VAL A 123 -19.80 -5.34 20.84
N LEU A 124 -19.04 -4.85 21.84
CA LEU A 124 -19.37 -5.07 23.25
C LEU A 124 -20.64 -4.34 23.66
N VAL A 125 -20.89 -3.13 23.15
CA VAL A 125 -22.13 -2.39 23.41
C VAL A 125 -23.34 -3.17 22.86
N HIS A 126 -23.26 -3.63 21.63
CA HIS A 126 -24.31 -4.45 21.01
C HIS A 126 -24.53 -5.80 21.72
N ALA A 127 -23.50 -6.33 22.40
CA ALA A 127 -23.60 -7.51 23.24
C ALA A 127 -24.18 -7.25 24.64
N GLY A 128 -24.67 -6.02 24.94
CA GLY A 128 -25.32 -5.66 26.20
C GLY A 128 -24.35 -5.33 27.35
N ARG A 129 -23.06 -5.20 27.07
CA ARG A 129 -22.07 -4.95 28.13
C ARG A 129 -22.23 -3.58 28.78
N TRP A 130 -22.62 -2.55 28.02
CA TRP A 130 -22.83 -1.22 28.59
C TRP A 130 -24.03 -1.18 29.53
N GLU A 131 -25.12 -1.84 29.16
CA GLU A 131 -26.30 -1.97 30.01
C GLU A 131 -25.97 -2.63 31.36
N SER A 132 -25.11 -3.66 31.34
CA SER A 132 -24.76 -4.46 32.50
C SER A 132 -23.54 -3.99 33.29
N CYS A 133 -22.79 -2.96 32.81
CA CYS A 133 -21.50 -2.59 33.42
C CYS A 133 -21.59 -1.85 34.75
N GLY A 134 -22.81 -1.39 35.15
CA GLY A 134 -23.02 -0.66 36.42
C GLY A 134 -22.40 0.73 36.49
N SER A 135 -21.86 1.26 35.37
CA SER A 135 -21.23 2.57 35.26
C SER A 135 -21.76 3.32 34.03
N PHE A 136 -21.55 4.65 33.98
CA PHE A 136 -21.94 5.45 32.82
C PHE A 136 -21.05 5.18 31.59
N CYS A 137 -19.88 4.57 31.76
CA CYS A 137 -18.96 4.19 30.67
C CYS A 137 -18.10 2.98 31.06
N PHE A 138 -17.46 2.36 30.06
CA PHE A 138 -16.43 1.34 30.24
C PHE A 138 -15.41 1.38 29.11
N TRP A 139 -14.25 0.83 29.32
CA TRP A 139 -13.22 0.52 28.32
C TRP A 139 -12.41 -0.70 28.77
N ASP A 140 -11.98 -1.52 27.82
CA ASP A 140 -11.25 -2.76 28.09
C ASP A 140 -9.75 -2.61 28.01
N THR A 141 -9.28 -1.58 27.33
CA THR A 141 -7.86 -1.34 27.11
C THR A 141 -7.53 0.11 27.39
N PRO A 142 -6.32 0.39 27.91
CA PRO A 142 -5.87 1.77 28.10
C PRO A 142 -5.96 2.56 26.79
N GLN A 143 -6.75 3.62 26.80
CA GLN A 143 -6.90 4.53 25.67
C GLN A 143 -5.63 5.37 25.50
N MET A 144 -5.35 5.81 24.26
CA MET A 144 -4.18 6.64 23.95
C MET A 144 -4.58 7.86 23.15
N GLU A 145 -4.12 9.03 23.56
CA GLU A 145 -4.25 10.28 22.81
C GLU A 145 -3.01 10.50 21.93
N LEU A 146 -3.21 11.00 20.72
CA LEU A 146 -2.12 11.29 19.77
C LEU A 146 -1.41 12.62 20.04
N ALA A 147 -2.11 13.60 20.63
CA ALA A 147 -1.55 14.91 20.92
C ALA A 147 -0.29 14.80 21.80
N GLY A 148 0.77 15.51 21.41
CA GLY A 148 2.07 15.46 22.07
C GLY A 148 2.92 14.21 21.82
N LYS A 149 2.38 13.14 21.20
CA LYS A 149 3.15 11.96 20.83
C LYS A 149 4.06 12.23 19.64
N THR A 150 5.08 11.42 19.47
CA THR A 150 6.02 11.52 18.35
C THR A 150 5.75 10.44 17.31
N LEU A 151 5.51 10.84 16.06
CA LEU A 151 5.41 9.97 14.91
C LEU A 151 6.74 9.99 14.14
N GLY A 152 7.40 8.85 14.03
CA GLY A 152 8.55 8.62 13.16
C GLY A 152 8.11 8.09 11.80
N ILE A 153 8.43 8.80 10.74
CA ILE A 153 8.08 8.44 9.36
C ILE A 153 9.33 7.97 8.62
N VAL A 154 9.35 6.70 8.24
CA VAL A 154 10.44 6.11 7.45
C VAL A 154 10.04 6.14 5.98
N GLY A 155 10.72 7.00 5.20
CA GLY A 155 10.34 7.32 3.81
C GLY A 155 9.47 8.57 3.73
N PHE A 156 10.07 9.70 3.30
CA PHE A 156 9.40 11.01 3.32
C PHE A 156 9.07 11.53 1.92
N GLY A 157 8.50 10.61 1.10
CA GLY A 157 7.92 10.93 -0.20
C GLY A 157 6.51 11.53 -0.07
N ARG A 158 5.73 11.50 -1.17
CA ARG A 158 4.37 12.07 -1.21
C ARG A 158 3.46 11.55 -0.09
N ILE A 159 3.46 10.21 0.14
CA ILE A 159 2.62 9.58 1.18
C ILE A 159 3.11 9.98 2.57
N GLY A 160 4.43 9.88 2.85
CA GLY A 160 4.98 10.27 4.14
C GLY A 160 4.70 11.73 4.50
N GLN A 161 4.77 12.64 3.53
CA GLN A 161 4.42 14.05 3.73
C GLN A 161 2.91 14.25 3.98
N ALA A 162 2.04 13.52 3.27
CA ALA A 162 0.61 13.55 3.53
C ALA A 162 0.26 13.03 4.94
N VAL A 163 0.92 11.97 5.39
CA VAL A 163 0.82 11.45 6.76
C VAL A 163 1.30 12.48 7.78
N ALA A 164 2.43 13.15 7.52
CA ALA A 164 2.95 14.21 8.38
C ALA A 164 1.97 15.38 8.56
N ASN A 165 1.29 15.80 7.49
CA ASN A 165 0.28 16.84 7.55
C ASN A 165 -0.88 16.46 8.48
N ILE A 166 -1.38 15.23 8.39
CA ILE A 166 -2.45 14.73 9.25
C ILE A 166 -1.95 14.62 10.70
N ALA A 167 -0.73 14.10 10.92
CA ALA A 167 -0.13 13.99 12.25
C ALA A 167 -0.06 15.33 12.97
N ARG A 168 0.36 16.38 12.26
CA ARG A 168 0.42 17.75 12.81
C ARG A 168 -0.95 18.28 13.19
N ALA A 169 -2.00 17.97 12.41
CA ALA A 169 -3.37 18.35 12.75
C ALA A 169 -3.86 17.65 14.04
N PHE A 170 -3.34 16.47 14.34
CA PHE A 170 -3.55 15.78 15.64
C PHE A 170 -2.63 16.27 16.75
N GLY A 171 -1.82 17.30 16.54
CA GLY A 171 -0.90 17.82 17.56
C GLY A 171 0.30 16.93 17.84
N MET A 172 0.67 16.03 16.93
CA MET A 172 1.83 15.17 17.07
C MET A 172 3.13 15.89 16.69
N ASN A 173 4.25 15.47 17.32
CA ASN A 173 5.58 15.79 16.84
C ASN A 173 5.96 14.84 15.71
N VAL A 174 6.57 15.35 14.63
CA VAL A 174 6.90 14.52 13.46
C VAL A 174 8.41 14.48 13.24
N LEU A 175 8.97 13.26 13.22
CA LEU A 175 10.32 12.96 12.80
C LEU A 175 10.29 12.25 11.45
N SER A 176 11.26 12.48 10.60
CA SER A 176 11.38 11.78 9.33
C SER A 176 12.80 11.27 9.06
N TYR A 177 12.87 10.08 8.48
CA TYR A 177 14.08 9.49 7.90
C TYR A 177 13.86 9.25 6.41
N SER A 178 14.71 9.83 5.59
CA SER A 178 14.69 9.65 4.13
C SER A 178 16.07 9.85 3.55
N ARG A 179 16.43 9.08 2.51
CA ARG A 179 17.70 9.25 1.77
C ARG A 179 17.79 10.63 1.13
N THR A 180 16.69 11.14 0.62
CA THR A 180 16.62 12.46 0.00
C THR A 180 15.86 13.41 0.93
N ARG A 181 16.52 14.46 1.35
CA ARG A 181 15.88 15.58 2.06
C ARG A 181 15.35 16.55 1.02
N ARG A 182 14.15 17.03 1.26
CA ARG A 182 13.48 18.01 0.40
C ARG A 182 13.08 19.23 1.23
N PRO A 183 13.34 20.45 0.76
CA PRO A 183 13.03 21.67 1.53
C PRO A 183 11.55 21.75 1.95
N GLU A 184 10.62 21.36 1.08
CA GLU A 184 9.18 21.34 1.39
C GLU A 184 8.84 20.40 2.54
N GLY A 185 9.66 19.38 2.78
CA GLY A 185 9.49 18.43 3.88
C GLY A 185 9.95 18.97 5.23
N GLU A 186 10.89 19.92 5.26
CA GLU A 186 11.42 20.50 6.51
C GLU A 186 10.35 21.28 7.29
N ALA A 187 9.36 21.85 6.58
CA ALA A 187 8.23 22.51 7.20
C ALA A 187 7.25 21.54 7.88
N LEU A 188 7.31 20.23 7.56
CA LEU A 188 6.38 19.22 8.02
C LEU A 188 6.95 18.31 9.10
N ALA A 189 8.27 18.05 9.06
CA ALA A 189 8.93 17.12 9.97
C ALA A 189 10.40 17.49 10.19
N ARG A 190 10.93 17.16 11.35
CA ARG A 190 12.37 17.22 11.61
C ARG A 190 13.05 15.97 11.02
N TYR A 191 13.97 16.18 10.07
CA TYR A 191 14.79 15.12 9.52
C TYR A 191 15.85 14.66 10.53
N VAL A 192 15.90 13.36 10.78
CA VAL A 192 16.85 12.70 11.68
C VAL A 192 17.44 11.44 11.02
N ASP A 193 18.46 10.85 11.63
CA ASP A 193 18.91 9.50 11.29
C ASP A 193 17.90 8.43 11.79
N LEU A 194 18.04 7.19 11.28
CA LEU A 194 17.11 6.11 11.60
C LEU A 194 17.10 5.77 13.09
N ASP A 195 18.26 5.70 13.72
CA ASP A 195 18.39 5.35 15.14
C ASP A 195 17.71 6.39 16.03
N THR A 196 17.94 7.66 15.76
CA THR A 196 17.26 8.78 16.45
C THR A 196 15.74 8.68 16.29
N LEU A 197 15.26 8.38 15.07
CA LEU A 197 13.83 8.20 14.80
C LEU A 197 13.26 7.06 15.66
N LEU A 198 13.90 5.89 15.64
CA LEU A 198 13.43 4.71 16.38
C LEU A 198 13.37 4.94 17.89
N VAL A 199 14.41 5.57 18.45
CA VAL A 199 14.52 5.83 19.90
C VAL A 199 13.50 6.87 20.39
N GLN A 200 13.14 7.86 19.56
CA GLN A 200 12.29 8.99 19.98
C GLN A 200 10.81 8.80 19.64
N SER A 201 10.45 7.85 18.78
CA SER A 201 9.08 7.73 18.28
C SER A 201 8.18 6.85 19.14
N ASP A 202 6.98 7.33 19.44
CA ASP A 202 5.89 6.56 20.03
C ASP A 202 5.19 5.71 18.96
N PHE A 203 5.15 6.20 17.71
CA PHE A 203 4.66 5.52 16.53
C PHE A 203 5.72 5.55 15.45
N VAL A 204 5.94 4.41 14.77
CA VAL A 204 6.81 4.31 13.59
C VAL A 204 5.96 3.87 12.42
N SER A 205 5.94 4.67 11.34
CA SER A 205 5.16 4.38 10.13
C SER A 205 6.07 4.30 8.89
N LEU A 206 5.89 3.22 8.11
CA LEU A 206 6.73 2.90 6.97
C LEU A 206 6.09 3.37 5.65
N HIS A 207 6.82 4.22 4.90
CA HIS A 207 6.40 4.79 3.61
C HIS A 207 7.56 4.80 2.60
N CYS A 208 8.54 3.92 2.77
CA CYS A 208 9.66 3.76 1.86
C CYS A 208 9.43 2.58 0.89
N PRO A 209 10.08 2.56 -0.29
CA PRO A 209 10.04 1.41 -1.19
C PRO A 209 10.82 0.23 -0.60
N LEU A 210 10.42 -0.99 -0.98
CA LEU A 210 11.20 -2.19 -0.74
C LEU A 210 12.34 -2.26 -1.77
N THR A 211 13.55 -2.32 -1.26
CA THR A 211 14.79 -2.46 -2.03
C THR A 211 15.74 -3.40 -1.26
N PRO A 212 16.82 -3.88 -1.84
CA PRO A 212 17.82 -4.66 -1.07
C PRO A 212 18.32 -3.94 0.20
N ALA A 213 18.40 -2.61 0.17
CA ALA A 213 18.84 -1.79 1.32
C ALA A 213 17.75 -1.56 2.38
N THR A 214 16.48 -1.81 2.06
CA THR A 214 15.36 -1.62 2.98
C THR A 214 14.65 -2.92 3.34
N ALA A 215 15.04 -4.04 2.72
CA ALA A 215 14.53 -5.35 3.07
C ALA A 215 14.82 -5.65 4.55
N LYS A 216 13.76 -6.06 5.28
CA LYS A 216 13.79 -6.30 6.72
C LYS A 216 14.41 -5.14 7.51
N LEU A 217 14.12 -3.89 7.11
CA LEU A 217 14.57 -2.70 7.82
C LEU A 217 14.10 -2.72 9.29
N ILE A 218 12.89 -3.23 9.52
CA ILE A 218 12.36 -3.51 10.85
C ILE A 218 12.63 -4.98 11.16
N ASN A 219 13.60 -5.22 12.01
CA ASN A 219 14.09 -6.52 12.44
C ASN A 219 14.36 -6.51 13.96
N ALA A 220 14.87 -7.59 14.54
CA ALA A 220 15.11 -7.70 15.97
C ALA A 220 15.99 -6.56 16.53
N ASP A 221 17.06 -6.19 15.82
CA ASP A 221 17.98 -5.14 16.26
C ASP A 221 17.33 -3.75 16.26
N THR A 222 16.60 -3.42 15.19
CA THR A 222 15.89 -2.13 15.08
C THR A 222 14.70 -2.05 16.03
N LEU A 223 13.97 -3.15 16.23
CA LEU A 223 12.92 -3.25 17.24
C LEU A 223 13.46 -3.05 18.67
N ALA A 224 14.65 -3.57 18.96
CA ALA A 224 15.30 -3.35 20.26
C ALA A 224 15.67 -1.88 20.49
N LYS A 225 15.89 -1.09 19.45
CA LYS A 225 16.13 0.36 19.56
C LYS A 225 14.86 1.19 19.74
N MET A 226 13.70 0.70 19.28
CA MET A 226 12.44 1.44 19.37
C MET A 226 12.12 1.73 20.85
N LYS A 227 11.33 2.77 21.07
CA LYS A 227 10.80 3.10 22.40
C LYS A 227 10.01 1.92 22.97
N ALA A 228 10.17 1.60 24.24
CA ALA A 228 9.37 0.56 24.90
C ALA A 228 7.88 0.92 24.78
N GLY A 229 7.07 -0.01 24.31
CA GLY A 229 5.64 0.22 24.07
C GLY A 229 5.34 1.08 22.84
N ALA A 230 6.28 1.24 21.90
CA ALA A 230 6.02 1.88 20.63
C ALA A 230 5.04 1.07 19.78
N ILE A 231 4.45 1.73 18.79
CA ILE A 231 3.50 1.15 17.83
C ILE A 231 4.11 1.19 16.42
N LEU A 232 4.05 0.06 15.70
CA LEU A 232 4.52 -0.05 14.32
C LEU A 232 3.35 -0.05 13.34
N ILE A 233 3.47 0.73 12.25
CA ILE A 233 2.48 0.75 11.17
C ILE A 233 3.18 0.54 9.82
N ASN A 234 2.67 -0.41 9.02
CA ASN A 234 3.17 -0.68 7.69
C ASN A 234 2.04 -0.72 6.65
N THR A 235 1.91 0.34 5.87
CA THR A 235 1.02 0.45 4.71
C THR A 235 1.82 0.53 3.40
N SER A 236 3.07 0.06 3.40
CA SER A 236 3.98 0.19 2.26
C SER A 236 4.27 -1.16 1.59
N ARG A 237 5.18 -1.96 2.13
CA ARG A 237 5.53 -3.30 1.61
C ARG A 237 5.84 -4.25 2.77
N GLY A 238 5.34 -5.48 2.71
CA GLY A 238 5.54 -6.48 3.76
C GLY A 238 7.02 -6.82 3.98
N GLY A 239 7.80 -6.95 2.92
CA GLY A 239 9.22 -7.27 3.01
C GLY A 239 10.12 -6.22 3.70
N LEU A 240 9.59 -5.05 4.08
CA LEU A 240 10.28 -4.08 4.94
C LEU A 240 10.43 -4.57 6.39
N VAL A 241 9.68 -5.59 6.78
CA VAL A 241 9.52 -6.05 8.14
C VAL A 241 9.94 -7.52 8.25
N ASP A 242 10.67 -7.88 9.29
CA ASP A 242 10.80 -9.26 9.72
C ASP A 242 9.59 -9.61 10.59
N GLU A 243 8.64 -10.34 10.01
CA GLU A 243 7.34 -10.64 10.65
C GLU A 243 7.50 -11.48 11.91
N ALA A 244 8.48 -12.39 11.94
CA ALA A 244 8.77 -13.19 13.12
C ALA A 244 9.34 -12.34 14.26
N ALA A 245 10.22 -11.39 13.93
CA ALA A 245 10.76 -10.45 14.92
C ALA A 245 9.69 -9.51 15.48
N VAL A 246 8.75 -9.05 14.64
CA VAL A 246 7.60 -8.24 15.09
C VAL A 246 6.70 -9.03 16.03
N LYS A 247 6.38 -10.29 15.69
CA LYS A 247 5.60 -11.17 16.58
C LYS A 247 6.28 -11.30 17.95
N ALA A 248 7.57 -11.63 17.98
CA ALA A 248 8.32 -11.76 19.24
C ALA A 248 8.34 -10.45 20.04
N ALA A 249 8.44 -9.29 19.37
CA ALA A 249 8.39 -7.99 20.04
C ALA A 249 7.00 -7.67 20.63
N LEU A 250 5.93 -8.12 20.00
CA LEU A 250 4.56 -8.00 20.53
C LEU A 250 4.32 -8.95 21.71
N GLU A 251 4.77 -10.20 21.61
CA GLU A 251 4.65 -11.20 22.67
C GLU A 251 5.42 -10.80 23.94
N SER A 252 6.60 -10.21 23.78
CA SER A 252 7.40 -9.71 24.91
C SER A 252 6.93 -8.36 25.46
N GLY A 253 5.98 -7.69 24.82
CA GLY A 253 5.53 -6.34 25.17
C GLY A 253 6.55 -5.23 24.80
N ARG A 254 7.60 -5.55 24.06
CA ARG A 254 8.54 -4.56 23.52
C ARG A 254 7.84 -3.58 22.59
N LEU A 255 6.99 -4.09 21.69
CA LEU A 255 5.96 -3.31 20.98
C LEU A 255 4.63 -3.43 21.73
N ARG A 256 3.92 -2.31 21.86
CA ARG A 256 2.55 -2.28 22.36
C ARG A 256 1.57 -2.89 21.36
N ALA A 257 1.74 -2.56 20.08
CA ALA A 257 0.86 -2.99 19.01
C ALA A 257 1.55 -2.83 17.64
N ALA A 258 1.01 -3.51 16.64
CA ALA A 258 1.33 -3.29 15.23
C ALA A 258 0.07 -3.25 14.37
N ALA A 259 0.11 -2.50 13.26
CA ALA A 259 -0.90 -2.58 12.21
C ALA A 259 -0.22 -2.66 10.85
N VAL A 260 -0.58 -3.68 10.08
CA VAL A 260 -0.02 -3.92 8.75
C VAL A 260 -1.13 -4.08 7.73
N ASP A 261 -1.03 -3.36 6.62
CA ASP A 261 -1.90 -3.55 5.45
C ASP A 261 -1.24 -4.44 4.40
N VAL A 262 0.01 -4.81 4.62
CA VAL A 262 0.85 -5.57 3.70
C VAL A 262 1.66 -6.61 4.46
N VAL A 263 1.89 -7.77 3.83
CA VAL A 263 2.68 -8.88 4.37
C VAL A 263 3.73 -9.32 3.36
N SER A 264 4.69 -10.13 3.82
CA SER A 264 5.83 -10.57 3.00
C SER A 264 5.40 -11.40 1.79
N GLU A 265 4.34 -12.19 1.92
CA GLU A 265 3.72 -12.99 0.87
C GLU A 265 2.23 -12.67 0.79
N GLU A 266 1.76 -12.21 -0.37
CA GLU A 266 0.37 -11.83 -0.63
C GLU A 266 -0.22 -12.67 -1.78
N PRO A 267 -1.40 -13.33 -1.57
CA PRO A 267 -2.21 -13.34 -0.34
C PRO A 267 -1.50 -13.96 0.86
N ILE A 268 -1.89 -13.54 2.08
CA ILE A 268 -1.29 -14.03 3.32
C ILE A 268 -1.43 -15.56 3.43
N THR A 269 -0.35 -16.22 3.78
CA THR A 269 -0.35 -17.69 3.99
C THR A 269 -0.70 -18.05 5.42
N ALA A 270 -1.26 -19.26 5.62
CA ALA A 270 -1.67 -19.74 6.95
C ALA A 270 -0.51 -19.82 7.96
N GLY A 271 0.74 -19.92 7.47
CA GLY A 271 1.95 -19.95 8.31
C GLY A 271 2.50 -18.56 8.69
N ASN A 272 1.89 -17.48 8.26
CA ASN A 272 2.39 -16.13 8.56
C ASN A 272 2.35 -15.87 10.07
N PRO A 273 3.51 -15.51 10.69
CA PRO A 273 3.60 -15.36 12.15
C PRO A 273 2.68 -14.27 12.72
N LEU A 274 2.35 -13.25 11.94
CA LEU A 274 1.51 -12.13 12.39
C LEU A 274 0.06 -12.55 12.67
N LEU A 275 -0.45 -13.63 12.03
CA LEU A 275 -1.81 -14.14 12.26
C LEU A 275 -2.08 -14.55 13.72
N THR A 276 -1.03 -14.91 14.46
CA THR A 276 -1.12 -15.31 15.86
C THR A 276 -0.45 -14.30 16.81
N ALA A 277 0.02 -13.16 16.29
CA ALA A 277 0.67 -12.13 17.09
C ALA A 277 -0.39 -11.34 17.90
N PRO A 278 -0.17 -11.12 19.21
CA PRO A 278 -1.09 -10.32 20.01
C PRO A 278 -1.05 -8.85 19.57
N ASN A 279 -2.17 -8.14 19.69
CA ASN A 279 -2.28 -6.71 19.38
C ASN A 279 -1.78 -6.34 17.97
N CYS A 280 -1.95 -7.24 17.00
CA CYS A 280 -1.61 -7.02 15.60
C CYS A 280 -2.89 -6.88 14.76
N ILE A 281 -3.08 -5.74 14.11
CA ILE A 281 -4.13 -5.56 13.11
C ILE A 281 -3.52 -5.89 11.74
N ILE A 282 -4.21 -6.73 10.97
CA ILE A 282 -3.81 -7.08 9.60
C ILE A 282 -4.99 -6.76 8.68
N THR A 283 -4.74 -6.00 7.62
CA THR A 283 -5.72 -5.70 6.57
C THR A 283 -5.21 -6.18 5.21
N PRO A 284 -6.10 -6.56 4.27
CA PRO A 284 -5.72 -7.27 3.06
C PRO A 284 -5.28 -6.35 1.92
N HIS A 285 -4.24 -5.53 2.14
CA HIS A 285 -3.64 -4.60 1.16
C HIS A 285 -4.69 -3.66 0.54
N MET A 286 -5.48 -3.00 1.38
CA MET A 286 -6.63 -2.19 0.97
C MET A 286 -6.46 -0.67 1.20
N ALA A 287 -5.33 -0.21 1.71
CA ALA A 287 -5.07 1.21 1.97
C ALA A 287 -5.26 2.11 0.73
N TRP A 288 -5.12 1.56 -0.47
CA TRP A 288 -5.28 2.24 -1.76
C TRP A 288 -6.73 2.19 -2.31
N ALA A 289 -7.60 1.37 -1.75
CA ALA A 289 -8.86 0.91 -2.33
C ALA A 289 -10.10 1.84 -2.23
N PRO A 290 -10.11 3.03 -1.59
CA PRO A 290 -11.27 3.91 -1.66
C PRO A 290 -11.71 4.19 -3.09
N LEU A 291 -13.02 4.33 -3.30
CA LEU A 291 -13.64 4.53 -4.61
C LEU A 291 -12.99 5.67 -5.39
N GLU A 292 -12.79 6.82 -4.73
CA GLU A 292 -12.20 8.01 -5.34
C GLU A 292 -10.73 7.77 -5.76
N SER A 293 -10.02 6.95 -5.01
CA SER A 293 -8.64 6.58 -5.33
C SER A 293 -8.60 5.69 -6.57
N ARG A 294 -9.49 4.69 -6.65
CA ARG A 294 -9.62 3.79 -7.79
C ARG A 294 -10.14 4.51 -9.04
N GLN A 295 -11.02 5.49 -8.88
CA GLN A 295 -11.46 6.34 -9.98
C GLN A 295 -10.28 7.15 -10.55
N ARG A 296 -9.49 7.82 -9.68
CA ARG A 296 -8.27 8.53 -10.14
C ARG A 296 -7.27 7.61 -10.84
N LEU A 297 -7.15 6.36 -10.37
CA LEU A 297 -6.31 5.37 -11.01
C LEU A 297 -6.82 5.08 -12.43
N LEU A 298 -8.10 4.80 -12.59
CA LEU A 298 -8.73 4.53 -13.89
C LEU A 298 -8.62 5.73 -14.82
N ASP A 299 -8.87 6.94 -14.33
CA ASP A 299 -8.73 8.18 -15.12
C ASP A 299 -7.30 8.34 -15.65
N CYS A 300 -6.30 8.03 -14.83
CA CYS A 300 -4.90 8.08 -15.26
C CYS A 300 -4.57 6.99 -16.30
N VAL A 301 -5.14 5.79 -16.17
CA VAL A 301 -4.99 4.72 -17.19
C VAL A 301 -5.62 5.16 -18.51
N VAL A 302 -6.81 5.73 -18.49
CA VAL A 302 -7.49 6.29 -19.69
C VAL A 302 -6.59 7.34 -20.35
N GLU A 303 -6.03 8.24 -19.56
CA GLU A 303 -5.12 9.29 -20.02
C GLU A 303 -3.80 8.73 -20.58
N ASN A 304 -3.22 7.69 -19.97
CA ASN A 304 -2.02 7.02 -20.47
C ASN A 304 -2.26 6.40 -21.87
N ILE A 305 -3.41 5.76 -22.06
CA ILE A 305 -3.79 5.19 -23.34
C ILE A 305 -3.98 6.29 -24.40
N ARG A 306 -4.69 7.39 -24.04
CA ARG A 306 -4.89 8.52 -24.93
C ARG A 306 -3.57 9.11 -25.40
N CYS A 307 -2.68 9.42 -24.46
CA CYS A 307 -1.35 9.97 -24.76
C CYS A 307 -0.49 9.02 -25.62
N PHE A 308 -0.58 7.71 -25.37
CA PHE A 308 0.10 6.72 -26.21
C PHE A 308 -0.40 6.76 -27.66
N LEU A 309 -1.71 6.82 -27.86
CA LEU A 309 -2.33 6.88 -29.19
C LEU A 309 -2.00 8.18 -29.94
N GLU A 310 -1.78 9.27 -29.22
CA GLU A 310 -1.34 10.56 -29.76
C GLU A 310 0.18 10.61 -30.04
N GLY A 311 0.91 9.52 -29.79
CA GLY A 311 2.37 9.46 -29.97
C GLY A 311 3.18 10.20 -28.92
N LYS A 312 2.59 10.50 -27.75
CA LYS A 312 3.22 11.20 -26.62
C LYS A 312 3.01 10.42 -25.31
N PRO A 313 3.49 9.17 -25.21
CA PRO A 313 3.24 8.35 -24.05
C PRO A 313 3.77 9.03 -22.75
N GLN A 314 2.99 8.96 -21.69
CA GLN A 314 3.33 9.46 -20.36
C GLN A 314 3.37 8.35 -19.32
N ASN A 315 3.95 8.64 -18.15
CA ASN A 315 4.12 7.66 -17.06
C ASN A 315 4.80 6.36 -17.50
N VAL A 316 5.67 6.43 -18.52
CA VAL A 316 6.44 5.29 -19.02
C VAL A 316 7.54 4.96 -18.03
N VAL A 317 7.71 3.66 -17.70
CA VAL A 317 8.65 3.19 -16.65
C VAL A 317 9.81 2.36 -17.21
N ASN A 318 9.85 2.11 -18.52
CA ASN A 318 10.83 1.22 -19.16
C ASN A 318 11.54 1.81 -20.39
N MET A 319 11.42 3.10 -20.64
CA MET A 319 12.10 3.81 -21.74
C MET A 319 12.98 4.94 -21.21
#